data_5af4aae13187222b07e66cb7879ff433
#
_entry.id   5af4aae13187222b07e66cb7879ff433
#
_cell.length_a   1.000
_cell.length_b   1.000
_cell.length_c   1.000
_cell.angle_alpha   90.00
_cell.angle_beta   90.00
_cell.angle_gamma   90.00
#
_symmetry.space_group_name_H-M   'P 1'
#
loop_
_entity.id
_entity.type
_entity.pdbx_description
1 polymer ?
#
loop_
_entity_poly.entity_id
_entity_poly.type
_entity_poly.pdbx_seq_one_letter_code
_entity_poly.pdbx_strand_id
1 'polypeptide(L)'
;MRWLRDRYGSAFTINVPIFGRAVVISDPAEIKQLFMAGPEIASNLEVNLGRVLGPSSFFALDGDAHHRQRKLLVPPFHGRRLGVYEAVVEEEAVREMASWPEGREFATLGSMMRITLNTILRAVFGADGAELSALRDLLPRLVRLGSRLAVLPIPHTDLGRYSPWGRFYGYRREYDAIIDRLIGRAQRDPDLDERDDVLALMLRSRYDDGSPMSRGEIADQLLTLLTAGHETTATTLAWAVERLRRHPAVLRRLSDEADAGGSDLRKAAIIEVQRVRPVIEGAARQVRAPAMRLGQWTLPRGQVVIASIYLAHDNEAVFPHAQSFDPDRFLGSRPDSYQWIPFGGGVRRCIGAAFAHMEMDVVLRTLLCHFTLEPTGERGERWHSRGIAFSPARGGRAVVHRRPGTRFRNDIRPALARSSDAP
;
A
#
# COMPACT_ATOMS: atom_id res chain seq x y z
N MET A 1 3.30 21.16 -8.65
CA MET A 1 1.96 21.27 -8.03
C MET A 1 1.86 22.48 -7.11
N ARG A 2 2.78 22.72 -6.15
CA ARG A 2 2.76 23.90 -5.25
C ARG A 2 2.67 25.21 -6.00
N TRP A 3 3.58 25.44 -6.97
CA TRP A 3 3.57 26.68 -7.78
C TRP A 3 2.21 26.94 -8.46
N LEU A 4 1.50 25.89 -8.89
CA LEU A 4 0.16 26.02 -9.45
C LEU A 4 -0.86 26.46 -8.39
N ARG A 5 -0.82 25.83 -7.20
CA ARG A 5 -1.68 26.21 -6.07
C ARG A 5 -1.40 27.66 -5.64
N ASP A 6 -0.14 28.05 -5.54
CA ASP A 6 0.24 29.38 -5.09
C ASP A 6 -0.18 30.46 -6.10
N ARG A 7 -0.27 30.12 -7.40
CA ARG A 7 -0.70 31.03 -8.47
C ARG A 7 -2.21 31.05 -8.70
N TYR A 8 -2.89 29.92 -8.58
CA TYR A 8 -4.29 29.76 -9.00
C TYR A 8 -5.25 29.41 -7.85
N GLY A 9 -4.75 29.26 -6.64
CA GLY A 9 -5.55 28.87 -5.46
C GLY A 9 -5.67 27.37 -5.28
N SER A 10 -6.58 26.97 -4.36
CA SER A 10 -6.81 25.56 -3.97
C SER A 10 -7.41 24.69 -5.04
N ALA A 11 -8.00 25.28 -6.09
CA ALA A 11 -8.61 24.60 -7.22
C ALA A 11 -8.07 25.14 -8.55
N PHE A 12 -7.56 24.26 -9.41
CA PHE A 12 -7.03 24.62 -10.73
C PHE A 12 -7.12 23.44 -11.70
N THR A 13 -7.05 23.73 -13.01
CA THR A 13 -7.13 22.73 -14.07
C THR A 13 -5.74 22.39 -14.61
N ILE A 14 -5.48 21.09 -14.80
CA ILE A 14 -4.29 20.56 -15.49
C ILE A 14 -4.70 19.61 -16.62
N ASN A 15 -3.80 19.41 -17.58
CA ASN A 15 -3.93 18.32 -18.54
C ASN A 15 -3.18 17.10 -18.03
N VAL A 16 -3.91 16.01 -17.80
CA VAL A 16 -3.35 14.73 -17.37
C VAL A 16 -3.34 13.78 -18.58
N PRO A 17 -2.19 13.17 -18.90
CA PRO A 17 -2.15 12.15 -19.95
C PRO A 17 -3.25 11.10 -19.70
N ILE A 18 -3.91 10.63 -20.79
CA ILE A 18 -5.05 9.67 -20.76
C ILE A 18 -6.39 10.30 -20.29
N PHE A 19 -6.39 11.17 -19.27
CA PHE A 19 -7.63 11.69 -18.67
C PHE A 19 -8.04 13.05 -19.19
N GLY A 20 -7.22 13.68 -20.02
CA GLY A 20 -7.49 15.03 -20.55
C GLY A 20 -7.46 16.10 -19.44
N ARG A 21 -8.41 17.02 -19.48
CA ARG A 21 -8.51 18.11 -18.51
C ARG A 21 -9.07 17.61 -17.19
N ALA A 22 -8.29 17.76 -16.13
CA ALA A 22 -8.68 17.41 -14.77
C ALA A 22 -8.63 18.64 -13.85
N VAL A 23 -9.63 18.79 -12.99
CA VAL A 23 -9.65 19.79 -11.92
C VAL A 23 -8.95 19.19 -10.71
N VAL A 24 -7.89 19.84 -10.25
CA VAL A 24 -7.20 19.48 -9.00
C VAL A 24 -7.75 20.35 -7.89
N ILE A 25 -8.10 19.72 -6.75
CA ILE A 25 -8.56 20.40 -5.55
C ILE A 25 -7.67 20.03 -4.36
N SER A 26 -7.52 20.95 -3.42
CA SER A 26 -6.72 20.74 -2.20
C SER A 26 -7.36 21.33 -0.92
N ASP A 27 -8.49 22.00 -1.04
CA ASP A 27 -9.26 22.50 0.09
C ASP A 27 -10.00 21.36 0.80
N PRO A 28 -9.92 21.23 2.14
CA PRO A 28 -10.58 20.13 2.87
C PRO A 28 -12.10 20.09 2.74
N ALA A 29 -12.76 21.25 2.61
CA ALA A 29 -14.22 21.29 2.44
C ALA A 29 -14.64 20.79 1.06
N GLU A 30 -13.91 21.17 0.00
CA GLU A 30 -14.12 20.67 -1.35
C GLU A 30 -13.80 19.15 -1.45
N ILE A 31 -12.73 18.70 -0.80
CA ILE A 31 -12.36 17.28 -0.71
C ILE A 31 -13.48 16.48 -0.01
N LYS A 32 -14.03 17.02 1.10
CA LYS A 32 -15.16 16.41 1.78
C LYS A 32 -16.39 16.29 0.88
N GLN A 33 -16.74 17.38 0.16
CA GLN A 33 -17.85 17.36 -0.80
C GLN A 33 -17.66 16.28 -1.88
N LEU A 34 -16.45 16.19 -2.46
CA LEU A 34 -16.13 15.19 -3.47
C LEU A 34 -16.23 13.75 -2.95
N PHE A 35 -15.73 13.50 -1.74
CA PHE A 35 -15.71 12.15 -1.15
C PHE A 35 -17.08 11.70 -0.61
N MET A 36 -17.93 12.64 -0.25
CA MET A 36 -19.31 12.38 0.21
C MET A 36 -20.32 12.30 -0.94
N ALA A 37 -19.93 12.68 -2.15
CA ALA A 37 -20.80 12.56 -3.31
C ALA A 37 -21.14 11.08 -3.58
N GLY A 38 -22.43 10.81 -3.79
CA GLY A 38 -22.89 9.48 -4.19
C GLY A 38 -22.39 9.07 -5.57
N PRO A 39 -22.40 7.78 -5.90
CA PRO A 39 -21.88 7.27 -7.18
C PRO A 39 -22.65 7.80 -8.39
N GLU A 40 -23.91 8.21 -8.21
CA GLU A 40 -24.73 8.86 -9.23
C GLU A 40 -24.27 10.30 -9.54
N ILE A 41 -23.57 10.97 -8.60
CA ILE A 41 -23.06 12.33 -8.75
C ILE A 41 -21.61 12.28 -9.23
N ALA A 42 -20.76 11.54 -8.52
CA ALA A 42 -19.35 11.41 -8.84
C ALA A 42 -18.85 10.00 -8.49
N SER A 43 -18.35 9.31 -9.49
CA SER A 43 -17.97 7.91 -9.36
C SER A 43 -16.50 7.65 -9.69
N ASN A 44 -16.15 6.39 -9.78
CA ASN A 44 -14.81 5.96 -10.14
C ASN A 44 -14.41 6.50 -11.52
N LEU A 45 -13.13 6.78 -11.67
CA LEU A 45 -12.55 7.12 -12.96
C LEU A 45 -12.32 5.83 -13.76
N GLU A 46 -12.82 5.77 -14.99
CA GLU A 46 -12.54 4.67 -15.91
C GLU A 46 -11.08 4.70 -16.32
N VAL A 47 -10.27 3.90 -15.67
CA VAL A 47 -8.84 3.79 -15.92
C VAL A 47 -8.47 2.37 -16.35
N ASN A 48 -7.29 2.23 -16.93
CA ASN A 48 -6.73 0.93 -17.27
C ASN A 48 -6.51 -0.01 -16.05
N LEU A 49 -6.70 0.48 -14.82
CA LEU A 49 -6.62 -0.34 -13.60
C LEU A 49 -7.58 -1.53 -13.63
N GLY A 50 -8.82 -1.36 -14.12
CA GLY A 50 -9.75 -2.46 -14.31
C GLY A 50 -9.25 -3.50 -15.32
N ARG A 51 -8.54 -3.08 -16.38
CA ARG A 51 -7.92 -4.00 -17.33
C ARG A 51 -6.72 -4.75 -16.74
N VAL A 52 -5.93 -4.06 -15.92
CA VAL A 52 -4.75 -4.65 -15.28
C VAL A 52 -5.15 -5.64 -14.18
N LEU A 53 -6.13 -5.28 -13.36
CA LEU A 53 -6.51 -6.06 -12.19
C LEU A 53 -7.68 -7.02 -12.45
N GLY A 54 -8.38 -6.84 -13.55
CA GLY A 54 -9.54 -7.63 -13.95
C GLY A 54 -10.87 -6.89 -13.77
N PRO A 55 -11.92 -7.30 -14.51
CA PRO A 55 -13.22 -6.62 -14.52
C PRO A 55 -13.97 -6.71 -13.18
N SER A 56 -13.71 -7.73 -12.38
CA SER A 56 -14.30 -7.89 -11.05
C SER A 56 -13.47 -7.25 -9.94
N SER A 57 -12.33 -6.65 -10.27
CA SER A 57 -11.48 -5.94 -9.32
C SER A 57 -12.25 -4.80 -8.63
N PHE A 58 -12.01 -4.64 -7.35
CA PHE A 58 -12.51 -3.53 -6.54
C PHE A 58 -12.25 -2.15 -7.16
N PHE A 59 -11.18 -2.00 -7.95
CA PHE A 59 -10.86 -0.77 -8.68
C PHE A 59 -11.65 -0.61 -9.99
N ALA A 60 -12.17 -1.69 -10.56
CA ALA A 60 -13.00 -1.65 -11.77
C ALA A 60 -14.47 -1.42 -11.46
N LEU A 61 -14.95 -1.92 -10.31
CA LEU A 61 -16.34 -1.88 -9.91
C LEU A 61 -16.78 -0.48 -9.45
N ASP A 62 -18.06 -0.18 -9.64
CA ASP A 62 -18.72 1.06 -9.18
C ASP A 62 -20.10 0.79 -8.60
N GLY A 63 -20.71 1.79 -7.93
CA GLY A 63 -22.06 1.72 -7.36
C GLY A 63 -22.28 0.48 -6.49
N ASP A 64 -23.41 -0.19 -6.72
CA ASP A 64 -23.85 -1.34 -5.93
C ASP A 64 -22.89 -2.55 -6.04
N ALA A 65 -22.31 -2.78 -7.20
CA ALA A 65 -21.34 -3.85 -7.39
C ALA A 65 -20.09 -3.64 -6.50
N HIS A 66 -19.59 -2.40 -6.45
CA HIS A 66 -18.50 -2.03 -5.55
C HIS A 66 -18.91 -2.17 -4.08
N HIS A 67 -20.12 -1.74 -3.71
CA HIS A 67 -20.63 -1.84 -2.34
C HIS A 67 -20.72 -3.29 -1.86
N ARG A 68 -21.28 -4.18 -2.69
CA ARG A 68 -21.39 -5.63 -2.39
C ARG A 68 -20.01 -6.26 -2.18
N GLN A 69 -19.05 -5.99 -3.06
CA GLN A 69 -17.69 -6.50 -2.91
C GLN A 69 -17.00 -5.94 -1.67
N ARG A 70 -17.18 -4.64 -1.38
CA ARG A 70 -16.59 -4.03 -0.18
C ARG A 70 -17.06 -4.69 1.11
N LYS A 71 -18.34 -5.06 1.20
CA LYS A 71 -18.92 -5.74 2.36
C LYS A 71 -18.22 -7.07 2.66
N LEU A 72 -17.81 -7.81 1.61
CA LEU A 72 -17.11 -9.08 1.75
C LEU A 72 -15.61 -8.93 2.04
N LEU A 73 -14.98 -7.88 1.50
CA LEU A 73 -13.52 -7.72 1.53
C LEU A 73 -12.99 -6.92 2.74
N VAL A 74 -13.83 -6.15 3.43
CA VAL A 74 -13.40 -5.34 4.59
C VAL A 74 -13.09 -6.20 5.83
N PRO A 75 -13.92 -7.20 6.21
CA PRO A 75 -13.75 -7.91 7.48
C PRO A 75 -12.37 -8.57 7.69
N PRO A 76 -11.71 -9.15 6.67
CA PRO A 76 -10.37 -9.75 6.84
C PRO A 76 -9.30 -8.77 7.34
N PHE A 77 -9.43 -7.47 7.07
CA PHE A 77 -8.41 -6.45 7.33
C PHE A 77 -8.74 -5.54 8.53
N HIS A 78 -9.70 -5.96 9.39
CA HIS A 78 -10.15 -5.15 10.53
C HIS A 78 -10.34 -5.98 11.80
N GLY A 79 -10.33 -5.28 12.94
CA GLY A 79 -10.68 -5.84 14.24
C GLY A 79 -9.66 -6.85 14.76
N ARG A 80 -10.13 -7.89 15.45
CA ARG A 80 -9.30 -8.89 16.14
C ARG A 80 -8.35 -9.67 15.22
N ARG A 81 -8.68 -9.77 13.92
CA ARG A 81 -7.87 -10.50 12.94
C ARG A 81 -6.52 -9.85 12.68
N LEU A 82 -6.39 -8.54 12.89
CA LEU A 82 -5.10 -7.85 12.74
C LEU A 82 -4.04 -8.44 13.68
N GLY A 83 -4.41 -8.84 14.91
CA GLY A 83 -3.48 -9.45 15.86
C GLY A 83 -2.86 -10.77 15.36
N VAL A 84 -3.57 -11.55 14.54
CA VAL A 84 -3.02 -12.78 13.96
C VAL A 84 -1.90 -12.46 12.96
N TYR A 85 -2.02 -11.36 12.24
CA TYR A 85 -1.03 -10.96 11.23
C TYR A 85 0.22 -10.31 11.83
N GLU A 86 0.17 -9.76 13.05
CA GLU A 86 1.34 -9.10 13.67
C GLU A 86 2.53 -10.05 13.79
N ALA A 87 2.30 -11.29 14.24
CA ALA A 87 3.36 -12.30 14.34
C ALA A 87 3.95 -12.65 12.96
N VAL A 88 3.13 -12.73 11.93
CA VAL A 88 3.56 -12.99 10.55
C VAL A 88 4.43 -11.85 10.04
N VAL A 89 4.03 -10.60 10.27
CA VAL A 89 4.80 -9.40 9.88
C VAL A 89 6.15 -9.38 10.57
N GLU A 90 6.18 -9.62 11.88
CA GLU A 90 7.41 -9.63 12.66
C GLU A 90 8.38 -10.72 12.19
N GLU A 91 7.86 -11.92 11.92
CA GLU A 91 8.64 -13.05 11.41
C GLU A 91 9.27 -12.74 10.04
N GLU A 92 8.51 -12.16 9.10
CA GLU A 92 9.01 -11.78 7.79
C GLU A 92 10.00 -10.61 7.87
N ALA A 93 9.75 -9.64 8.76
CA ALA A 93 10.68 -8.54 9.01
C ALA A 93 12.01 -9.03 9.57
N VAL A 94 11.98 -9.86 10.61
CA VAL A 94 13.18 -10.46 11.21
C VAL A 94 13.96 -11.31 10.19
N ARG A 95 13.27 -12.15 9.42
CA ARG A 95 13.88 -13.01 8.39
C ARG A 95 14.62 -12.19 7.33
N GLU A 96 13.98 -11.14 6.81
CA GLU A 96 14.57 -10.29 5.79
C GLU A 96 15.72 -9.44 6.34
N MET A 97 15.53 -8.83 7.51
CA MET A 97 16.51 -7.95 8.14
C MET A 97 17.77 -8.71 8.60
N ALA A 98 17.67 -10.02 8.87
CA ALA A 98 18.84 -10.84 9.17
C ALA A 98 19.90 -10.83 8.06
N SER A 99 19.51 -10.59 6.81
CA SER A 99 20.37 -10.51 5.64
C SER A 99 20.93 -9.10 5.34
N TRP A 100 20.58 -8.09 6.13
CA TRP A 100 20.99 -6.72 5.84
C TRP A 100 22.49 -6.51 5.97
N PRO A 101 23.10 -5.74 5.05
CA PRO A 101 24.52 -5.43 5.12
C PRO A 101 24.80 -4.46 6.27
N GLU A 102 25.61 -4.89 7.24
CA GLU A 102 26.00 -4.05 8.37
C GLU A 102 27.13 -3.09 7.98
N GLY A 103 27.02 -1.81 8.43
CA GLY A 103 28.03 -0.79 8.20
C GLY A 103 28.20 -0.35 6.74
N ARG A 104 27.34 -0.77 5.82
CA ARG A 104 27.38 -0.40 4.41
C ARG A 104 26.03 0.16 3.94
N GLU A 105 26.10 1.19 3.11
CA GLU A 105 24.89 1.81 2.57
C GLU A 105 24.19 0.85 1.58
N PHE A 106 22.87 0.74 1.74
CA PHE A 106 22.01 -0.02 0.82
C PHE A 106 20.64 0.66 0.65
N ALA A 107 19.92 0.30 -0.40
CA ALA A 107 18.56 0.77 -0.66
C ALA A 107 17.54 -0.12 0.07
N THR A 108 16.80 0.44 1.03
CA THR A 108 15.85 -0.33 1.87
C THR A 108 14.58 -0.74 1.13
N LEU A 109 14.17 -0.02 0.08
CA LEU A 109 12.93 -0.27 -0.65
C LEU A 109 12.81 -1.73 -1.14
N GLY A 110 13.90 -2.31 -1.66
CA GLY A 110 13.88 -3.71 -2.12
C GLY A 110 13.61 -4.70 -0.99
N SER A 111 14.18 -4.45 0.18
CA SER A 111 13.95 -5.24 1.39
C SER A 111 12.52 -5.06 1.90
N MET A 112 12.02 -3.82 1.99
CA MET A 112 10.65 -3.54 2.39
C MET A 112 9.63 -4.20 1.44
N MET A 113 9.92 -4.23 0.12
CA MET A 113 9.08 -4.95 -0.87
C MET A 113 9.02 -6.45 -0.58
N ARG A 114 10.12 -7.09 -0.17
CA ARG A 114 10.11 -8.53 0.17
C ARG A 114 9.35 -8.80 1.46
N ILE A 115 9.54 -7.97 2.49
CA ILE A 115 8.77 -8.10 3.74
C ILE A 115 7.26 -8.03 3.44
N THR A 116 6.81 -6.97 2.83
CA THR A 116 5.37 -6.73 2.59
C THR A 116 4.76 -7.73 1.61
N LEU A 117 5.52 -8.17 0.59
CA LEU A 117 5.05 -9.22 -0.32
C LEU A 117 4.87 -10.56 0.40
N ASN A 118 5.84 -10.97 1.20
CA ASN A 118 5.74 -12.21 1.96
C ASN A 118 4.61 -12.15 2.99
N THR A 119 4.48 -11.02 3.68
CA THR A 119 3.39 -10.78 4.64
C THR A 119 2.02 -10.94 3.97
N ILE A 120 1.79 -10.24 2.84
CA ILE A 120 0.47 -10.30 2.18
C ILE A 120 0.19 -11.69 1.58
N LEU A 121 1.20 -12.38 1.06
CA LEU A 121 1.03 -13.76 0.57
C LEU A 121 0.63 -14.70 1.70
N ARG A 122 1.26 -14.61 2.87
CA ARG A 122 0.90 -15.42 4.04
C ARG A 122 -0.48 -15.04 4.59
N ALA A 123 -0.80 -13.76 4.67
CA ALA A 123 -2.12 -13.31 5.10
C ALA A 123 -3.23 -13.78 4.15
N VAL A 124 -2.96 -13.83 2.85
CA VAL A 124 -3.94 -14.20 1.83
C VAL A 124 -4.12 -15.71 1.72
N PHE A 125 -3.06 -16.50 1.82
CA PHE A 125 -3.10 -17.94 1.54
C PHE A 125 -2.78 -18.85 2.75
N GLY A 126 -2.36 -18.28 3.86
CA GLY A 126 -2.13 -18.98 5.13
C GLY A 126 -0.78 -19.70 5.23
N ALA A 127 -0.38 -20.45 4.23
CA ALA A 127 0.81 -21.32 4.28
C ALA A 127 1.80 -21.06 3.15
N ASP A 128 3.06 -21.47 3.37
CA ASP A 128 4.10 -21.49 2.34
C ASP A 128 3.93 -22.71 1.41
N GLY A 129 4.48 -22.60 0.20
CA GLY A 129 4.47 -23.69 -0.78
C GLY A 129 5.06 -23.27 -2.13
N ALA A 130 5.10 -24.22 -3.07
CA ALA A 130 5.65 -23.99 -4.40
C ALA A 130 4.90 -22.87 -5.16
N GLU A 131 3.58 -22.81 -5.02
CA GLU A 131 2.74 -21.78 -5.64
C GLU A 131 3.05 -20.39 -5.09
N LEU A 132 3.28 -20.25 -3.78
CA LEU A 132 3.67 -18.97 -3.19
C LEU A 132 5.07 -18.54 -3.63
N SER A 133 5.99 -19.50 -3.78
CA SER A 133 7.30 -19.21 -4.36
C SER A 133 7.19 -18.71 -5.80
N ALA A 134 6.35 -19.33 -6.63
CA ALA A 134 6.07 -18.86 -7.99
C ALA A 134 5.44 -17.45 -8.00
N LEU A 135 4.52 -17.16 -7.07
CA LEU A 135 3.94 -15.82 -6.93
C LEU A 135 4.96 -14.77 -6.48
N ARG A 136 5.92 -15.11 -5.59
CA ARG A 136 7.02 -14.22 -5.19
C ARG A 136 7.85 -13.76 -6.38
N ASP A 137 8.07 -14.63 -7.35
CA ASP A 137 8.84 -14.33 -8.56
C ASP A 137 8.02 -13.60 -9.63
N LEU A 138 6.73 -13.93 -9.74
CA LEU A 138 5.84 -13.40 -10.78
C LEU A 138 5.32 -12.00 -10.43
N LEU A 139 4.81 -11.79 -9.20
CA LEU A 139 4.10 -10.57 -8.81
C LEU A 139 4.94 -9.30 -8.99
N PRO A 140 6.24 -9.21 -8.63
CA PRO A 140 7.02 -8.00 -8.86
C PRO A 140 7.12 -7.61 -10.33
N ARG A 141 7.15 -8.59 -11.26
CA ARG A 141 7.19 -8.36 -12.72
C ARG A 141 5.85 -7.91 -13.25
N LEU A 142 4.77 -8.60 -12.84
CA LEU A 142 3.39 -8.29 -13.20
C LEU A 142 2.99 -6.89 -12.71
N VAL A 143 3.24 -6.59 -11.43
CA VAL A 143 2.90 -5.29 -10.81
C VAL A 143 3.67 -4.15 -11.45
N ARG A 144 4.98 -4.29 -11.65
CA ARG A 144 5.83 -3.24 -12.28
C ARG A 144 5.34 -2.90 -13.69
N LEU A 145 5.00 -3.91 -14.49
CA LEU A 145 4.49 -3.69 -15.84
C LEU A 145 3.06 -3.13 -15.79
N GLY A 146 2.19 -3.73 -14.98
CA GLY A 146 0.80 -3.31 -14.81
C GLY A 146 0.66 -1.87 -14.34
N SER A 147 1.43 -1.44 -13.34
CA SER A 147 1.42 -0.05 -12.84
C SER A 147 1.78 0.97 -13.93
N ARG A 148 2.71 0.63 -14.83
CA ARG A 148 3.05 1.47 -15.97
C ARG A 148 1.94 1.50 -17.01
N LEU A 149 1.36 0.34 -17.35
CA LEU A 149 0.25 0.22 -18.29
C LEU A 149 -1.02 0.92 -17.78
N ALA A 150 -1.21 0.99 -16.48
CA ALA A 150 -2.35 1.69 -15.88
C ALA A 150 -2.31 3.20 -16.07
N VAL A 151 -1.10 3.81 -16.14
CA VAL A 151 -0.93 5.27 -16.15
C VAL A 151 -0.34 5.82 -17.45
N LEU A 152 0.16 4.99 -18.35
CA LEU A 152 0.74 5.43 -19.61
C LEU A 152 -0.22 5.16 -20.78
N PRO A 153 -0.30 6.05 -21.80
CA PRO A 153 -1.14 5.89 -22.97
C PRO A 153 -0.55 4.90 -23.97
N ILE A 154 -0.27 3.68 -23.53
CA ILE A 154 0.29 2.62 -24.37
C ILE A 154 -0.86 1.94 -25.13
N PRO A 155 -0.82 1.86 -26.48
CA PRO A 155 -1.83 1.17 -27.27
C PRO A 155 -2.07 -0.27 -26.78
N HIS A 156 -3.35 -0.67 -26.75
CA HIS A 156 -3.78 -2.01 -26.31
C HIS A 156 -3.54 -3.08 -27.38
N THR A 157 -2.32 -3.17 -27.88
CA THR A 157 -1.97 -4.14 -28.93
C THR A 157 -1.35 -5.37 -28.28
N ASP A 158 -1.95 -6.53 -28.51
CA ASP A 158 -1.39 -7.83 -28.11
C ASP A 158 -0.60 -8.42 -29.27
N LEU A 159 0.71 -8.29 -29.21
CA LEU A 159 1.67 -8.96 -30.13
C LEU A 159 2.49 -10.01 -29.34
N GLY A 160 1.86 -10.67 -28.37
CA GLY A 160 2.53 -11.60 -27.47
C GLY A 160 3.71 -10.95 -26.71
N ARG A 161 4.83 -11.66 -26.59
CA ARG A 161 6.01 -11.16 -25.88
C ARG A 161 6.64 -9.87 -26.47
N TYR A 162 6.23 -9.48 -27.66
CA TYR A 162 6.81 -8.34 -28.38
C TYR A 162 6.10 -7.01 -28.08
N SER A 163 4.96 -7.04 -27.38
CA SER A 163 4.28 -5.82 -26.93
C SER A 163 4.17 -5.77 -25.40
N PRO A 164 4.09 -4.56 -24.81
CA PRO A 164 3.91 -4.41 -23.37
C PRO A 164 2.64 -5.10 -22.85
N TRP A 165 1.51 -4.94 -23.54
CA TRP A 165 0.25 -5.58 -23.17
C TRP A 165 0.29 -7.09 -23.37
N GLY A 166 0.86 -7.59 -24.47
CA GLY A 166 1.00 -9.04 -24.67
C GLY A 166 1.87 -9.72 -23.62
N ARG A 167 2.97 -9.05 -23.18
CA ARG A 167 3.80 -9.52 -22.05
C ARG A 167 3.00 -9.52 -20.75
N PHE A 168 2.22 -8.47 -20.51
CA PHE A 168 1.36 -8.38 -19.35
C PHE A 168 0.32 -9.51 -19.31
N TYR A 169 -0.36 -9.76 -20.44
CA TYR A 169 -1.32 -10.89 -20.55
C TYR A 169 -0.64 -12.25 -20.38
N GLY A 170 0.64 -12.38 -20.76
CA GLY A 170 1.44 -13.57 -20.44
C GLY A 170 1.58 -13.79 -18.94
N TYR A 171 2.00 -12.74 -18.20
CA TYR A 171 2.07 -12.81 -16.74
C TYR A 171 0.71 -12.99 -16.06
N ARG A 172 -0.35 -12.40 -16.62
CA ARG A 172 -1.70 -12.58 -16.10
C ARG A 172 -2.17 -14.05 -16.25
N ARG A 173 -1.96 -14.70 -17.39
CA ARG A 173 -2.28 -16.12 -17.56
C ARG A 173 -1.50 -17.02 -16.61
N GLU A 174 -0.22 -16.74 -16.37
CA GLU A 174 0.60 -17.46 -15.40
C GLU A 174 0.04 -17.31 -13.97
N TYR A 175 -0.32 -16.07 -13.59
CA TYR A 175 -0.97 -15.78 -12.34
C TYR A 175 -2.29 -16.53 -12.18
N ASP A 176 -3.19 -16.44 -13.17
CA ASP A 176 -4.50 -17.08 -13.13
C ASP A 176 -4.37 -18.60 -12.95
N ALA A 177 -3.42 -19.25 -13.63
CA ALA A 177 -3.16 -20.68 -13.50
C ALA A 177 -2.65 -21.05 -12.08
N ILE A 178 -1.87 -20.19 -11.43
CA ILE A 178 -1.43 -20.43 -10.05
C ILE A 178 -2.62 -20.30 -9.10
N ILE A 179 -3.42 -19.24 -9.25
CA ILE A 179 -4.59 -18.97 -8.40
C ILE A 179 -5.64 -20.07 -8.53
N ASP A 180 -5.89 -20.56 -9.73
CA ASP A 180 -6.82 -21.68 -9.94
C ASP A 180 -6.41 -22.93 -9.17
N ARG A 181 -5.10 -23.25 -9.13
CA ARG A 181 -4.58 -24.35 -8.30
C ARG A 181 -4.77 -24.11 -6.81
N LEU A 182 -4.50 -22.88 -6.33
CA LEU A 182 -4.67 -22.51 -4.92
C LEU A 182 -6.15 -22.58 -4.50
N ILE A 183 -7.06 -22.04 -5.31
CA ILE A 183 -8.51 -22.13 -5.09
C ILE A 183 -8.95 -23.60 -5.06
N GLY A 184 -8.53 -24.38 -6.05
CA GLY A 184 -8.90 -25.81 -6.14
C GLY A 184 -8.36 -26.64 -4.98
N ARG A 185 -7.18 -26.30 -4.42
CA ARG A 185 -6.63 -26.93 -3.21
C ARG A 185 -7.44 -26.53 -1.98
N ALA A 186 -7.69 -25.23 -1.80
CA ALA A 186 -8.45 -24.73 -0.66
C ALA A 186 -9.88 -25.29 -0.62
N GLN A 187 -10.55 -25.44 -1.77
CA GLN A 187 -11.89 -26.05 -1.85
C GLN A 187 -11.94 -27.53 -1.47
N ARG A 188 -10.81 -28.26 -1.54
CA ARG A 188 -10.69 -29.67 -1.13
C ARG A 188 -10.13 -29.85 0.27
N ASP A 189 -9.78 -28.76 0.92
CA ASP A 189 -9.23 -28.77 2.27
C ASP A 189 -10.35 -29.09 3.28
N PRO A 190 -10.26 -30.18 4.05
CA PRO A 190 -11.27 -30.53 5.05
C PRO A 190 -11.37 -29.47 6.17
N ASP A 191 -10.27 -28.77 6.42
CA ASP A 191 -10.18 -27.74 7.48
C ASP A 191 -10.48 -26.34 6.97
N LEU A 192 -11.08 -26.20 5.78
CA LEU A 192 -11.39 -24.88 5.16
C LEU A 192 -12.17 -23.97 6.11
N ASP A 193 -13.09 -24.54 6.89
CA ASP A 193 -13.94 -23.76 7.80
C ASP A 193 -13.17 -23.23 9.03
N GLU A 194 -12.06 -23.85 9.37
CA GLU A 194 -11.18 -23.44 10.49
C GLU A 194 -10.12 -22.43 10.07
N ARG A 195 -9.90 -22.25 8.77
CA ARG A 195 -8.88 -21.34 8.24
C ARG A 195 -9.34 -19.89 8.32
N ASP A 196 -8.41 -19.00 8.73
CA ASP A 196 -8.63 -17.55 8.84
C ASP A 196 -7.94 -16.71 7.76
N ASP A 197 -7.29 -17.34 6.77
CA ASP A 197 -6.69 -16.61 5.65
C ASP A 197 -7.75 -16.02 4.70
N VAL A 198 -7.35 -15.00 3.94
CA VAL A 198 -8.27 -14.23 3.09
C VAL A 198 -8.93 -15.10 2.02
N LEU A 199 -8.20 -16.05 1.42
CA LEU A 199 -8.77 -16.98 0.41
C LEU A 199 -9.87 -17.84 1.01
N ALA A 200 -9.65 -18.44 2.19
CA ALA A 200 -10.65 -19.25 2.87
C ALA A 200 -11.90 -18.41 3.21
N LEU A 201 -11.70 -17.17 3.67
CA LEU A 201 -12.80 -16.26 3.96
C LEU A 201 -13.60 -15.90 2.70
N MET A 202 -12.93 -15.64 1.57
CA MET A 202 -13.61 -15.38 0.29
C MET A 202 -14.42 -16.59 -0.19
N LEU A 203 -13.88 -17.80 -0.09
CA LEU A 203 -14.56 -19.03 -0.47
C LEU A 203 -15.84 -19.31 0.35
N ARG A 204 -15.81 -18.95 1.63
CA ARG A 204 -16.96 -19.07 2.54
C ARG A 204 -17.96 -17.91 2.42
N SER A 205 -17.51 -16.78 1.90
CA SER A 205 -18.35 -15.57 1.80
C SER A 205 -19.54 -15.80 0.86
N ARG A 206 -20.67 -15.16 1.19
CA ARG A 206 -21.88 -15.16 0.38
C ARG A 206 -22.39 -13.73 0.22
N TYR A 207 -22.91 -13.43 -0.96
CA TYR A 207 -23.67 -12.22 -1.20
C TYR A 207 -25.01 -12.26 -0.46
N ASP A 208 -25.71 -11.15 -0.42
CA ASP A 208 -27.00 -11.04 0.29
C ASP A 208 -28.09 -11.93 -0.32
N ASP A 209 -27.93 -12.35 -1.59
CA ASP A 209 -28.80 -13.31 -2.28
C ASP A 209 -28.40 -14.78 -2.03
N GLY A 210 -27.39 -15.02 -1.18
CA GLY A 210 -26.87 -16.36 -0.86
C GLY A 210 -25.85 -16.92 -1.87
N SER A 211 -25.62 -16.26 -3.02
CA SER A 211 -24.68 -16.73 -4.03
C SER A 211 -23.22 -16.61 -3.56
N PRO A 212 -22.32 -17.55 -3.90
CA PRO A 212 -20.91 -17.47 -3.62
C PRO A 212 -20.21 -16.52 -4.61
N MET A 213 -19.02 -16.04 -4.25
CA MET A 213 -18.11 -15.43 -5.21
C MET A 213 -17.68 -16.45 -6.26
N SER A 214 -17.68 -16.07 -7.53
CA SER A 214 -17.12 -16.87 -8.61
C SER A 214 -15.59 -16.96 -8.51
N ARG A 215 -14.98 -17.98 -9.12
CA ARG A 215 -13.51 -18.12 -9.17
C ARG A 215 -12.84 -16.92 -9.82
N GLY A 216 -13.43 -16.35 -10.87
CA GLY A 216 -12.92 -15.16 -11.54
C GLY A 216 -12.95 -13.93 -10.65
N GLU A 217 -14.05 -13.71 -9.90
CA GLU A 217 -14.13 -12.63 -8.91
C GLU A 217 -13.05 -12.80 -7.83
N ILE A 218 -12.90 -14.00 -7.29
CA ILE A 218 -11.85 -14.29 -6.28
C ILE A 218 -10.47 -13.99 -6.87
N ALA A 219 -10.15 -14.46 -8.07
CA ALA A 219 -8.85 -14.25 -8.71
C ALA A 219 -8.55 -12.75 -8.92
N ASP A 220 -9.52 -11.97 -9.40
CA ASP A 220 -9.37 -10.53 -9.61
C ASP A 220 -9.21 -9.77 -8.28
N GLN A 221 -9.95 -10.16 -7.24
CA GLN A 221 -9.81 -9.56 -5.92
C GLN A 221 -8.48 -9.92 -5.26
N LEU A 222 -8.03 -11.16 -5.38
CA LEU A 222 -6.72 -11.58 -4.87
C LEU A 222 -5.59 -10.81 -5.56
N LEU A 223 -5.65 -10.64 -6.90
CA LEU A 223 -4.69 -9.82 -7.62
C LEU A 223 -4.70 -8.37 -7.13
N THR A 224 -5.89 -7.83 -6.89
CA THR A 224 -6.07 -6.48 -6.35
C THR A 224 -5.42 -6.32 -4.99
N LEU A 225 -5.67 -7.23 -4.05
CA LEU A 225 -5.11 -7.20 -2.71
C LEU A 225 -3.59 -7.37 -2.72
N LEU A 226 -3.08 -8.35 -3.47
CA LEU A 226 -1.64 -8.61 -3.60
C LEU A 226 -0.90 -7.43 -4.25
N THR A 227 -1.51 -6.75 -5.22
CA THR A 227 -0.90 -5.60 -5.90
C THR A 227 -0.93 -4.36 -5.03
N ALA A 228 -2.08 -4.05 -4.42
CA ALA A 228 -2.26 -2.83 -3.64
C ALA A 228 -1.56 -2.91 -2.27
N GLY A 229 -1.50 -4.09 -1.65
CA GLY A 229 -1.07 -4.26 -0.27
C GLY A 229 0.45 -4.18 -0.08
N HIS A 230 1.27 -4.65 -1.02
CA HIS A 230 2.71 -4.70 -0.77
C HIS A 230 3.46 -3.44 -1.22
N GLU A 231 3.24 -2.94 -2.43
CA GLU A 231 4.04 -1.83 -2.98
C GLU A 231 3.84 -0.52 -2.21
N THR A 232 2.62 -0.21 -1.78
CA THR A 232 2.30 1.02 -1.07
C THR A 232 2.92 1.05 0.32
N THR A 233 2.76 -0.01 1.10
CA THR A 233 3.32 -0.13 2.45
C THR A 233 4.85 -0.15 2.42
N ALA A 234 5.46 -0.94 1.53
CA ALA A 234 6.92 -0.98 1.34
C ALA A 234 7.50 0.40 1.01
N THR A 235 6.82 1.15 0.15
CA THR A 235 7.24 2.49 -0.24
C THR A 235 7.14 3.47 0.92
N THR A 236 6.07 3.39 1.72
CA THR A 236 5.94 4.22 2.94
C THR A 236 7.04 3.88 3.95
N LEU A 237 7.37 2.61 4.16
CA LEU A 237 8.46 2.17 5.03
C LEU A 237 9.83 2.69 4.56
N ALA A 238 10.09 2.64 3.26
CA ALA A 238 11.32 3.21 2.69
C ALA A 238 11.40 4.72 2.88
N TRP A 239 10.28 5.45 2.76
CA TRP A 239 10.20 6.87 3.10
C TRP A 239 10.36 7.11 4.60
N ALA A 240 9.85 6.23 5.47
CA ALA A 240 10.06 6.32 6.90
C ALA A 240 11.54 6.25 7.27
N VAL A 241 12.26 5.25 6.77
CA VAL A 241 13.71 5.13 6.98
C VAL A 241 14.44 6.37 6.46
N GLU A 242 14.09 6.84 5.27
CA GLU A 242 14.68 8.04 4.65
C GLU A 242 14.43 9.30 5.50
N ARG A 243 13.24 9.49 6.07
CA ARG A 243 12.93 10.62 6.95
C ARG A 243 13.63 10.51 8.30
N LEU A 244 13.56 9.35 8.94
CA LEU A 244 14.12 9.15 10.29
C LEU A 244 15.63 9.41 10.34
N ARG A 245 16.40 8.94 9.34
CA ARG A 245 17.83 9.20 9.26
C ARG A 245 18.19 10.70 9.22
N ARG A 246 17.28 11.55 8.73
CA ARG A 246 17.48 13.01 8.63
C ARG A 246 17.03 13.78 9.87
N HIS A 247 16.37 13.10 10.80
CA HIS A 247 15.83 13.68 12.02
C HIS A 247 16.33 12.91 13.24
N PRO A 248 17.64 13.01 13.57
CA PRO A 248 18.28 12.18 14.59
C PRO A 248 17.67 12.33 15.99
N ALA A 249 17.09 13.49 16.30
CA ALA A 249 16.38 13.69 17.57
C ALA A 249 15.11 12.83 17.65
N VAL A 250 14.32 12.80 16.56
CA VAL A 250 13.13 11.92 16.45
C VAL A 250 13.54 10.47 16.47
N LEU A 251 14.58 10.09 15.73
CA LEU A 251 15.08 8.71 15.68
C LEU A 251 15.49 8.18 17.05
N ARG A 252 16.20 8.99 17.86
CA ARG A 252 16.56 8.61 19.25
C ARG A 252 15.33 8.36 20.10
N ARG A 253 14.37 9.30 20.11
CA ARG A 253 13.12 9.16 20.87
C ARG A 253 12.33 7.90 20.47
N LEU A 254 12.32 7.57 19.19
CA LEU A 254 11.68 6.33 18.69
C LEU A 254 12.42 5.07 19.14
N SER A 255 13.76 5.12 19.22
CA SER A 255 14.54 3.99 19.75
C SER A 255 14.29 3.82 21.25
N ASP A 256 14.27 4.91 22.02
CA ASP A 256 13.97 4.90 23.45
C ASP A 256 12.53 4.39 23.69
N GLU A 257 11.57 4.81 22.90
CA GLU A 257 10.18 4.30 22.95
C GLU A 257 10.10 2.80 22.65
N ALA A 258 10.82 2.33 21.63
CA ALA A 258 10.84 0.91 21.26
C ALA A 258 11.44 0.06 22.41
N ASP A 259 12.49 0.54 23.05
CA ASP A 259 13.12 -0.11 24.22
C ASP A 259 12.19 -0.16 25.43
N ALA A 260 11.36 0.86 25.61
CA ALA A 260 10.34 0.94 26.65
C ALA A 260 9.04 0.15 26.31
N GLY A 261 8.95 -0.46 25.12
CA GLY A 261 7.75 -1.17 24.67
C GLY A 261 6.58 -0.26 24.26
N GLY A 262 6.83 1.05 24.08
CA GLY A 262 5.85 2.04 23.64
C GLY A 262 5.56 1.96 22.13
N SER A 263 4.56 2.75 21.69
CA SER A 263 4.14 2.78 20.29
C SER A 263 3.57 4.11 19.80
N ASP A 264 3.33 5.07 20.70
CA ASP A 264 2.55 6.27 20.36
C ASP A 264 3.33 7.22 19.45
N LEU A 265 4.61 7.46 19.74
CA LEU A 265 5.48 8.28 18.88
C LEU A 265 5.73 7.58 17.55
N ARG A 266 5.88 6.26 17.52
CA ARG A 266 6.06 5.49 16.29
C ARG A 266 4.83 5.57 15.39
N LYS A 267 3.63 5.45 15.94
CA LYS A 267 2.36 5.65 15.21
C LYS A 267 2.23 7.07 14.69
N ALA A 268 2.57 8.07 15.51
CA ALA A 268 2.60 9.48 15.11
C ALA A 268 3.61 9.72 13.97
N ALA A 269 4.79 9.12 14.05
CA ALA A 269 5.81 9.20 12.99
C ALA A 269 5.35 8.57 11.67
N ILE A 270 4.64 7.43 11.71
CA ILE A 270 4.04 6.81 10.51
C ILE A 270 3.04 7.76 9.85
N ILE A 271 2.15 8.37 10.63
CA ILE A 271 1.15 9.33 10.14
C ILE A 271 1.86 10.55 9.51
N GLU A 272 2.91 11.05 10.14
CA GLU A 272 3.67 12.20 9.63
C GLU A 272 4.47 11.84 8.36
N VAL A 273 5.04 10.64 8.25
CA VAL A 273 5.66 10.16 7.01
C VAL A 273 4.62 10.15 5.87
N GLN A 274 3.43 9.62 6.11
CA GLN A 274 2.35 9.57 5.13
C GLN A 274 1.85 10.98 4.75
N ARG A 275 1.95 11.95 5.65
CA ARG A 275 1.64 13.35 5.36
C ARG A 275 2.68 13.98 4.45
N VAL A 276 3.98 13.93 4.84
CA VAL A 276 5.05 14.62 4.10
C VAL A 276 5.52 13.86 2.86
N ARG A 277 5.25 12.56 2.78
CA ARG A 277 5.65 11.68 1.68
C ARG A 277 4.51 10.72 1.30
N PRO A 278 3.33 11.23 0.90
CA PRO A 278 2.25 10.37 0.45
C PRO A 278 2.70 9.56 -0.77
N VAL A 279 2.47 8.25 -0.70
CA VAL A 279 2.87 7.31 -1.76
C VAL A 279 1.97 7.44 -2.99
N ILE A 280 0.71 7.79 -2.77
CA ILE A 280 -0.26 8.10 -3.82
C ILE A 280 -0.50 9.61 -3.81
N GLU A 281 -0.40 10.24 -4.98
CA GLU A 281 -0.44 11.70 -5.08
C GLU A 281 -1.86 12.28 -5.03
N GLY A 282 -2.86 11.52 -5.47
CA GLY A 282 -4.23 12.01 -5.48
C GLY A 282 -5.29 10.91 -5.61
N ALA A 283 -6.51 11.24 -5.23
CA ALA A 283 -7.70 10.40 -5.39
C ALA A 283 -8.66 11.05 -6.38
N ALA A 284 -8.94 10.37 -7.49
CA ALA A 284 -9.75 10.92 -8.57
C ALA A 284 -11.20 10.42 -8.53
N ARG A 285 -12.11 11.28 -9.03
CA ARG A 285 -13.50 10.95 -9.35
C ARG A 285 -13.87 11.57 -10.69
N GLN A 286 -14.88 10.99 -11.36
CA GLN A 286 -15.47 11.57 -12.55
C GLN A 286 -16.92 11.95 -12.29
N VAL A 287 -17.31 13.17 -12.67
CA VAL A 287 -18.69 13.65 -12.55
C VAL A 287 -19.62 12.84 -13.45
N ARG A 288 -20.65 12.23 -12.89
CA ARG A 288 -21.67 11.43 -13.60
C ARG A 288 -22.99 12.19 -13.77
N ALA A 289 -23.36 13.00 -12.79
CA ALA A 289 -24.51 13.88 -12.90
C ALA A 289 -24.37 14.89 -14.06
N PRO A 290 -25.44 15.48 -14.56
CA PRO A 290 -25.36 16.55 -15.57
C PRO A 290 -24.44 17.69 -15.15
N ALA A 291 -24.47 18.03 -13.85
CA ALA A 291 -23.54 18.97 -13.22
C ALA A 291 -23.33 18.59 -11.75
N MET A 292 -22.15 18.89 -11.21
CA MET A 292 -21.82 18.77 -9.80
C MET A 292 -21.35 20.12 -9.27
N ARG A 293 -21.93 20.58 -8.17
CA ARG A 293 -21.43 21.76 -7.44
C ARG A 293 -20.30 21.31 -6.51
N LEU A 294 -19.17 22.01 -6.59
CA LEU A 294 -17.99 21.77 -5.77
C LEU A 294 -17.44 23.13 -5.30
N GLY A 295 -17.63 23.46 -4.03
CA GLY A 295 -17.39 24.81 -3.53
C GLY A 295 -18.17 25.85 -4.33
N GLN A 296 -17.47 26.81 -4.91
CA GLN A 296 -18.05 27.84 -5.79
C GLN A 296 -18.19 27.41 -7.26
N TRP A 297 -17.67 26.23 -7.63
CA TRP A 297 -17.58 25.79 -9.01
C TRP A 297 -18.74 24.87 -9.39
N THR A 298 -19.17 24.95 -10.64
CA THR A 298 -20.10 23.99 -11.25
C THR A 298 -19.35 23.20 -12.31
N LEU A 299 -19.23 21.92 -12.11
CA LEU A 299 -18.47 20.99 -12.94
C LEU A 299 -19.42 20.19 -13.82
N PRO A 300 -19.23 20.14 -15.16
CA PRO A 300 -20.11 19.39 -16.05
C PRO A 300 -19.85 17.88 -15.96
N ARG A 301 -20.82 17.11 -16.48
CA ARG A 301 -20.67 15.65 -16.67
C ARG A 301 -19.37 15.32 -17.42
N GLY A 302 -18.71 14.25 -16.99
CA GLY A 302 -17.46 13.79 -17.56
C GLY A 302 -16.21 14.47 -17.01
N GLN A 303 -16.37 15.59 -16.26
CA GLN A 303 -15.22 16.28 -15.68
C GLN A 303 -14.51 15.37 -14.65
N VAL A 304 -13.19 15.21 -14.82
CA VAL A 304 -12.34 14.54 -13.84
C VAL A 304 -11.96 15.53 -12.76
N VAL A 305 -12.10 15.11 -11.51
CA VAL A 305 -11.70 15.86 -10.31
C VAL A 305 -10.71 15.03 -9.52
N ILE A 306 -9.57 15.63 -9.15
CA ILE A 306 -8.49 15.00 -8.39
C ILE A 306 -8.34 15.71 -7.05
N ALA A 307 -8.71 15.06 -5.96
CA ALA A 307 -8.29 15.48 -4.63
C ALA A 307 -6.78 15.21 -4.49
N SER A 308 -5.98 16.27 -4.51
CA SER A 308 -4.53 16.13 -4.37
C SER A 308 -4.16 15.88 -2.92
N ILE A 309 -3.74 14.66 -2.62
CA ILE A 309 -3.28 14.25 -1.28
C ILE A 309 -2.06 15.09 -0.88
N TYR A 310 -1.11 15.24 -1.82
CA TYR A 310 0.09 16.01 -1.58
C TYR A 310 -0.20 17.48 -1.22
N LEU A 311 -1.05 18.18 -1.98
CA LEU A 311 -1.36 19.59 -1.73
C LEU A 311 -2.22 19.79 -0.48
N ALA A 312 -3.15 18.87 -0.19
CA ALA A 312 -3.95 18.90 1.03
C ALA A 312 -3.04 18.77 2.27
N HIS A 313 -2.07 17.86 2.22
CA HIS A 313 -1.10 17.65 3.29
C HIS A 313 -0.04 18.77 3.41
N ASP A 314 0.12 19.58 2.37
CA ASP A 314 1.03 20.71 2.30
C ASP A 314 0.35 22.06 2.61
N ASN A 315 -0.84 22.02 3.20
CA ASN A 315 -1.63 23.18 3.53
C ASN A 315 -1.22 23.76 4.91
N GLU A 316 -0.57 24.93 4.90
CA GLU A 316 -0.10 25.63 6.12
C GLU A 316 -1.22 26.01 7.09
N ALA A 317 -2.43 26.27 6.57
CA ALA A 317 -3.59 26.58 7.42
C ALA A 317 -4.10 25.37 8.20
N VAL A 318 -3.79 24.16 7.71
CA VAL A 318 -4.18 22.87 8.33
C VAL A 318 -3.01 22.33 9.15
N PHE A 319 -1.82 22.35 8.58
CA PHE A 319 -0.59 21.83 9.16
C PHE A 319 0.46 22.94 9.24
N PRO A 320 0.50 23.69 10.35
CA PRO A 320 1.54 24.74 10.54
C PRO A 320 2.93 24.15 10.32
N HIS A 321 3.79 24.88 9.60
CA HIS A 321 5.11 24.40 9.15
C HIS A 321 5.00 23.09 8.36
N ALA A 322 4.07 23.03 7.40
CA ALA A 322 3.73 21.81 6.61
C ALA A 322 4.93 21.16 5.92
N GLN A 323 6.00 21.93 5.65
CA GLN A 323 7.23 21.41 5.04
C GLN A 323 8.13 20.64 6.02
N SER A 324 7.95 20.86 7.33
CA SER A 324 8.74 20.20 8.37
C SER A 324 8.19 18.81 8.65
N PHE A 325 9.11 17.87 8.91
CA PHE A 325 8.78 16.56 9.43
C PHE A 325 8.73 16.63 10.95
N ASP A 326 7.53 16.59 11.50
CA ASP A 326 7.27 16.77 12.94
C ASP A 326 6.19 15.79 13.41
N PRO A 327 6.59 14.59 13.91
CA PRO A 327 5.65 13.62 14.44
C PRO A 327 4.83 14.10 15.65
N ASP A 328 5.34 15.08 16.41
CA ASP A 328 4.65 15.54 17.62
C ASP A 328 3.29 16.16 17.33
N ARG A 329 3.07 16.65 16.09
CA ARG A 329 1.74 17.11 15.65
C ARG A 329 0.63 16.06 15.73
N PHE A 330 0.99 14.78 15.73
CA PHE A 330 0.04 13.66 15.81
C PHE A 330 0.15 12.86 17.10
N LEU A 331 1.01 13.27 18.02
CA LEU A 331 1.13 12.63 19.32
C LEU A 331 -0.10 12.96 20.18
N GLY A 332 -0.85 11.93 20.59
CA GLY A 332 -2.08 12.09 21.38
C GLY A 332 -3.28 12.66 20.61
N SER A 333 -3.15 12.87 19.29
CA SER A 333 -4.22 13.41 18.44
C SER A 333 -4.46 12.51 17.21
N ARG A 334 -5.69 12.54 16.69
CA ARG A 334 -6.03 11.91 15.41
C ARG A 334 -6.26 13.00 14.37
N PRO A 335 -5.65 12.86 13.18
CA PRO A 335 -5.91 13.82 12.10
C PRO A 335 -7.36 13.74 11.62
N ASP A 336 -7.91 14.88 11.19
CA ASP A 336 -9.21 14.94 10.54
C ASP A 336 -9.22 14.13 9.24
N SER A 337 -10.33 13.41 8.98
CA SER A 337 -10.47 12.45 7.87
C SER A 337 -10.48 13.09 6.48
N TYR A 338 -10.60 14.43 6.38
CA TYR A 338 -10.61 15.17 5.11
C TYR A 338 -9.41 16.11 4.97
N GLN A 339 -8.66 16.30 6.05
CA GLN A 339 -7.40 17.03 6.08
C GLN A 339 -6.20 16.12 5.85
N TRP A 340 -6.24 14.91 6.44
CA TRP A 340 -5.22 13.87 6.29
C TRP A 340 -5.82 12.67 5.55
N ILE A 341 -5.50 12.54 4.26
CA ILE A 341 -6.18 11.65 3.32
C ILE A 341 -5.25 10.69 2.56
N PRO A 342 -4.18 10.11 3.16
CA PRO A 342 -3.26 9.23 2.42
C PRO A 342 -3.96 7.95 1.93
N PHE A 343 -5.08 7.58 2.52
CA PHE A 343 -5.91 6.44 2.17
C PHE A 343 -7.16 6.82 1.34
N GLY A 344 -7.19 8.04 0.79
CA GLY A 344 -8.39 8.57 0.14
C GLY A 344 -9.55 8.77 1.11
N GLY A 345 -10.79 8.78 0.61
CA GLY A 345 -11.97 9.03 1.44
C GLY A 345 -13.28 8.54 0.84
N GLY A 346 -14.34 8.69 1.64
CA GLY A 346 -15.70 8.27 1.29
C GLY A 346 -15.82 6.77 1.09
N VAL A 347 -16.75 6.36 0.25
CA VAL A 347 -17.03 4.93 -0.04
C VAL A 347 -15.84 4.18 -0.67
N ARG A 348 -14.87 4.91 -1.21
CA ARG A 348 -13.65 4.38 -1.84
C ARG A 348 -12.41 4.44 -0.94
N ARG A 349 -12.57 4.77 0.33
CA ARG A 349 -11.44 4.76 1.27
C ARG A 349 -10.77 3.38 1.29
N CYS A 350 -9.45 3.36 1.35
CA CYS A 350 -8.64 2.14 1.37
C CYS A 350 -9.15 1.14 2.42
N ILE A 351 -9.41 -0.11 1.99
CA ILE A 351 -9.88 -1.17 2.87
C ILE A 351 -8.77 -1.73 3.75
N GLY A 352 -7.51 -1.67 3.28
CA GLY A 352 -6.33 -2.16 4.00
C GLY A 352 -5.67 -1.12 4.91
N ALA A 353 -6.30 0.04 5.19
CA ALA A 353 -5.66 1.11 5.96
C ALA A 353 -5.21 0.66 7.36
N ALA A 354 -6.04 -0.11 8.06
CA ALA A 354 -5.71 -0.62 9.40
C ALA A 354 -4.58 -1.67 9.34
N PHE A 355 -4.63 -2.57 8.35
CA PHE A 355 -3.58 -3.55 8.10
C PHE A 355 -2.24 -2.88 7.77
N ALA A 356 -2.24 -1.88 6.88
CA ALA A 356 -1.04 -1.13 6.51
C ALA A 356 -0.41 -0.40 7.71
N HIS A 357 -1.23 0.20 8.58
CA HIS A 357 -0.73 0.84 9.80
C HIS A 357 -0.12 -0.17 10.78
N MET A 358 -0.78 -1.31 11.01
CA MET A 358 -0.24 -2.39 11.83
C MET A 358 1.07 -2.92 11.23
N GLU A 359 1.12 -3.19 9.93
CA GLU A 359 2.32 -3.70 9.25
C GLU A 359 3.48 -2.71 9.37
N MET A 360 3.26 -1.41 9.11
CA MET A 360 4.28 -0.38 9.26
C MET A 360 4.77 -0.26 10.71
N ASP A 361 3.86 -0.34 11.68
CA ASP A 361 4.20 -0.26 13.11
C ASP A 361 5.10 -1.43 13.53
N VAL A 362 4.74 -2.66 13.16
CA VAL A 362 5.52 -3.87 13.48
C VAL A 362 6.89 -3.84 12.79
N VAL A 363 6.96 -3.51 11.50
CA VAL A 363 8.23 -3.46 10.78
C VAL A 363 9.18 -2.39 11.35
N LEU A 364 8.66 -1.19 11.67
CA LEU A 364 9.48 -0.15 12.28
C LEU A 364 9.89 -0.50 13.71
N ARG A 365 9.01 -1.12 14.51
CA ARG A 365 9.36 -1.66 15.82
C ARG A 365 10.52 -2.65 15.70
N THR A 366 10.39 -3.64 14.83
CA THR A 366 11.42 -4.66 14.58
C THR A 366 12.74 -4.02 14.16
N LEU A 367 12.70 -3.06 13.24
CA LEU A 367 13.89 -2.31 12.84
C LEU A 367 14.57 -1.63 14.03
N LEU A 368 13.82 -0.86 14.82
CA LEU A 368 14.35 -0.06 15.92
C LEU A 368 14.84 -0.93 17.09
N CYS A 369 14.23 -2.08 17.33
CA CYS A 369 14.69 -3.03 18.37
C CYS A 369 15.97 -3.76 17.98
N HIS A 370 16.20 -4.00 16.70
CA HIS A 370 17.33 -4.81 16.24
C HIS A 370 18.50 -4.01 15.65
N PHE A 371 18.26 -2.80 15.20
CA PHE A 371 19.28 -1.99 14.52
C PHE A 371 19.34 -0.55 15.01
N THR A 372 20.52 0.02 14.89
CA THR A 372 20.75 1.47 14.93
C THR A 372 20.89 1.95 13.50
N LEU A 373 20.17 3.01 13.13
CA LEU A 373 20.28 3.69 11.84
C LEU A 373 21.30 4.83 11.96
N GLU A 374 22.25 4.90 11.01
CA GLU A 374 23.13 6.05 10.94
C GLU A 374 22.38 7.30 10.47
N PRO A 375 22.47 8.41 11.21
CA PRO A 375 21.98 9.70 10.75
C PRO A 375 22.67 10.17 9.48
N THR A 376 22.02 11.06 8.71
CA THR A 376 22.63 11.69 7.53
C THR A 376 22.26 13.15 7.41
N GLY A 377 23.22 13.98 7.03
CA GLY A 377 23.00 15.40 6.67
C GLY A 377 22.76 15.63 5.18
N GLU A 378 22.73 14.58 4.36
CA GLU A 378 22.46 14.69 2.93
C GLU A 378 21.07 15.30 2.65
N ARG A 379 20.91 15.90 1.48
CA ARG A 379 19.59 16.37 1.00
C ARG A 379 18.61 15.22 0.89
N GLY A 380 17.33 15.50 1.17
CA GLY A 380 16.24 14.55 1.03
C GLY A 380 16.17 13.91 -0.35
N GLU A 381 15.84 12.65 -0.42
CA GLU A 381 15.64 11.97 -1.69
C GLU A 381 14.48 12.59 -2.47
N ARG A 382 14.66 12.69 -3.80
CA ARG A 382 13.59 13.14 -4.70
C ARG A 382 12.53 12.05 -4.83
N TRP A 383 11.35 12.45 -5.23
CA TRP A 383 10.28 11.53 -5.61
C TRP A 383 10.59 10.86 -6.93
N HIS A 384 10.36 9.57 -7.01
CA HIS A 384 10.49 8.78 -8.23
C HIS A 384 9.17 8.04 -8.49
N SER A 385 8.59 8.28 -9.68
CA SER A 385 7.37 7.58 -10.10
C SER A 385 7.68 6.14 -10.48
N ARG A 386 6.93 5.21 -9.90
CA ARG A 386 6.94 3.79 -10.26
C ARG A 386 5.72 3.38 -11.09
N GLY A 387 4.96 4.37 -11.54
CA GLY A 387 3.65 4.26 -12.16
C GLY A 387 2.62 4.91 -11.25
N ILE A 388 1.93 4.13 -10.43
CA ILE A 388 0.92 4.63 -9.49
C ILE A 388 1.55 5.19 -8.21
N ALA A 389 2.59 4.53 -7.70
CA ALA A 389 3.25 4.89 -6.45
C ALA A 389 4.48 5.79 -6.67
N PHE A 390 4.76 6.65 -5.67
CA PHE A 390 5.91 7.54 -5.64
C PHE A 390 6.88 7.15 -4.52
N SER A 391 8.04 6.63 -4.90
CA SER A 391 9.08 6.14 -3.98
C SER A 391 10.26 7.10 -3.83
N PRO A 392 11.13 6.92 -2.82
CA PRO A 392 12.43 7.56 -2.77
C PRO A 392 13.24 7.22 -4.02
N ALA A 393 13.86 8.24 -4.66
CA ALA A 393 14.56 8.07 -5.95
C ALA A 393 15.79 7.16 -5.85
N ARG A 394 16.40 7.08 -4.68
CA ARG A 394 17.53 6.19 -4.38
C ARG A 394 17.13 4.99 -3.53
N GLY A 395 15.81 4.76 -3.35
CA GLY A 395 15.25 3.63 -2.65
C GLY A 395 15.32 3.71 -1.12
N GLY A 396 15.38 4.90 -0.54
CA GLY A 396 15.45 5.07 0.92
C GLY A 396 16.74 4.48 1.48
N ARG A 397 17.89 5.01 1.05
CA ARG A 397 19.21 4.48 1.46
C ARG A 397 19.40 4.56 2.95
N ALA A 398 20.02 3.53 3.53
CA ALA A 398 20.38 3.44 4.94
C ALA A 398 21.73 2.77 5.14
N VAL A 399 22.38 3.13 6.24
CA VAL A 399 23.44 2.37 6.88
C VAL A 399 22.89 1.93 8.24
N VAL A 400 23.02 0.65 8.53
CA VAL A 400 22.51 0.03 9.75
C VAL A 400 23.62 -0.68 10.50
N HIS A 401 23.53 -0.70 11.84
CA HIS A 401 24.37 -1.49 12.72
C HIS A 401 23.49 -2.33 13.63
N ARG A 402 23.82 -3.59 13.81
CA ARG A 402 23.08 -4.46 14.76
C ARG A 402 23.26 -3.95 16.17
N ARG A 403 22.19 -3.94 16.93
CA ARG A 403 22.23 -3.59 18.36
C ARG A 403 22.82 -4.74 19.19
N PRO A 404 23.59 -4.44 20.24
CA PRO A 404 24.14 -5.48 21.13
C PRO A 404 23.04 -6.42 21.64
N GLY A 405 23.30 -7.72 21.61
CA GLY A 405 22.35 -8.73 22.06
C GLY A 405 21.29 -9.16 21.05
N THR A 406 21.22 -8.52 19.88
CA THR A 406 20.36 -8.96 18.77
C THR A 406 20.79 -10.33 18.27
N ARG A 407 19.89 -11.34 18.40
CA ARG A 407 20.07 -12.68 17.83
C ARG A 407 19.00 -12.91 16.77
N PHE A 408 19.40 -13.13 15.53
CA PHE A 408 18.52 -13.62 14.48
C PHE A 408 18.51 -15.15 14.51
N ARG A 409 17.37 -15.76 14.24
CA ARG A 409 17.21 -17.24 14.25
C ARG A 409 18.19 -17.98 13.35
N ASN A 410 18.79 -17.29 12.37
CA ASN A 410 19.80 -17.82 11.46
C ASN A 410 21.22 -17.87 12.09
N ASP A 411 21.43 -17.23 13.24
CA ASP A 411 22.71 -17.31 13.98
C ASP A 411 22.78 -18.59 14.86
N ILE A 412 21.68 -19.33 14.96
CA ILE A 412 21.66 -20.64 15.60
C ILE A 412 22.05 -21.68 14.54
N ARG A 413 23.36 -21.88 14.32
CA ARG A 413 23.86 -23.10 13.66
C ARG A 413 23.27 -24.29 14.42
N PRO A 414 22.80 -25.37 13.72
CA PRO A 414 22.37 -26.57 14.38
C PRO A 414 23.57 -27.18 15.12
N ALA A 415 23.57 -27.02 16.43
CA ALA A 415 24.49 -27.73 17.32
C ALA A 415 24.03 -29.19 17.53
N LEU A 416 23.73 -29.89 16.42
CA LEU A 416 23.36 -31.31 16.42
C LEU A 416 23.97 -32.04 15.23
N ALA A 417 25.30 -32.15 15.25
CA ALA A 417 26.01 -33.17 14.50
C ALA A 417 27.36 -33.47 15.17
N ARG A 418 27.34 -33.82 16.46
CA ARG A 418 28.46 -34.51 17.12
C ARG A 418 27.89 -35.36 18.26
N SER A 419 27.51 -36.56 17.96
CA SER A 419 27.65 -37.72 18.84
C SER A 419 27.05 -38.97 18.18
N SER A 420 27.78 -39.57 17.28
CA SER A 420 27.71 -40.98 17.01
C SER A 420 29.01 -41.43 16.43
N ASP A 421 30.06 -41.43 17.27
CA ASP A 421 31.23 -42.26 17.05
C ASP A 421 31.87 -42.43 18.43
N ALA A 422 31.67 -43.57 19.04
CA ALA A 422 32.61 -44.32 19.85
C ALA A 422 31.87 -45.40 20.67
N PRO A 423 32.54 -46.49 20.93
CA PRO A 423 33.00 -47.60 20.12
C PRO A 423 32.13 -48.84 20.22
#